data_50dfdc3d97c3e5a5c7ded8ca1e934b58
#
_entry.id   50dfdc3d97c3e5a5c7ded8ca1e934b58
#
_cell.length_a   1.000
_cell.length_b   1.000
_cell.length_c   1.000
_cell.angle_alpha   90.00
_cell.angle_beta   90.00
_cell.angle_gamma   90.00
#
_symmetry.space_group_name_H-M   'P 1'
#
loop_
_entity.id
_entity.type
_entity.pdbx_description
1 polymer ?
#
loop_
_entity_poly.entity_id
_entity_poly.type
_entity_poly.pdbx_seq_one_letter_code
_entity_poly.pdbx_strand_id
1 'polypeptide(L)'
;KIFINISGYSIDEIQKRFGNLNKNKVILMYGYQNFPTDLGKTRFKIFNKWRKKNFLLGYADHSEAEDTSLTYLGSSIAIQNGATYIEKHITLDRKKKLPDYVSSFEEFEFKNFIKYFKNFFNMLDNDVISNDEKIYKNEMGKDY
;
A
#
# COMPACT_ATOMS: atom_id res chain seq x y z
N LYS A 1 16.95 -4.07 -7.74
CA LYS A 1 16.46 -4.06 -6.36
C LYS A 1 16.11 -5.46 -5.91
N ILE A 2 16.17 -5.71 -4.59
CA ILE A 2 15.86 -7.01 -3.97
C ILE A 2 14.64 -6.79 -3.08
N PHE A 3 13.61 -7.59 -3.25
CA PHE A 3 12.42 -7.62 -2.42
C PHE A 3 12.57 -8.72 -1.37
N ILE A 4 12.41 -8.37 -0.10
CA ILE A 4 12.54 -9.30 1.03
C ILE A 4 11.25 -9.28 1.82
N ASN A 5 10.54 -10.41 1.87
CA ASN A 5 9.37 -10.54 2.73
C ASN A 5 9.81 -10.62 4.19
N ILE A 6 9.24 -9.74 5.01
CA ILE A 6 9.55 -9.58 6.43
C ILE A 6 8.36 -9.88 7.35
N SER A 7 7.33 -10.50 6.82
CA SER A 7 6.17 -10.88 7.63
C SER A 7 6.56 -11.84 8.75
N GLY A 8 6.04 -11.58 9.94
CA GLY A 8 6.38 -12.36 11.13
C GLY A 8 7.62 -11.88 11.90
N TYR A 9 8.52 -11.12 11.27
CA TYR A 9 9.70 -10.60 11.95
C TYR A 9 9.41 -9.38 12.82
N SER A 10 10.13 -9.26 13.93
CA SER A 10 10.24 -8.04 14.73
C SER A 10 11.22 -7.05 14.06
N ILE A 11 11.22 -5.80 14.54
CA ILE A 11 12.14 -4.78 14.03
C ILE A 11 13.59 -5.14 14.32
N ASP A 12 13.86 -5.69 15.49
CA ASP A 12 15.21 -6.03 15.91
C ASP A 12 15.76 -7.20 15.09
N GLU A 13 14.93 -8.20 14.79
CA GLU A 13 15.32 -9.29 13.89
C GLU A 13 15.62 -8.79 12.48
N ILE A 14 14.82 -7.87 11.95
CA ILE A 14 15.04 -7.25 10.63
C ILE A 14 16.34 -6.44 10.64
N GLN A 15 16.56 -5.64 11.69
CA GLN A 15 17.79 -4.88 11.82
C GLN A 15 19.02 -5.78 11.92
N LYS A 16 18.94 -6.85 12.67
CA LYS A 16 20.03 -7.83 12.84
C LYS A 16 20.33 -8.56 11.53
N ARG A 17 19.30 -8.97 10.78
CA ARG A 17 19.46 -9.76 9.55
C ARG A 17 19.81 -8.91 8.33
N PHE A 18 19.23 -7.73 8.21
CA PHE A 18 19.25 -6.93 6.99
C PHE A 18 19.81 -5.52 7.17
N GLY A 19 20.15 -5.13 8.40
CA GLY A 19 20.63 -3.78 8.71
C GLY A 19 21.89 -3.36 7.99
N ASN A 20 22.75 -4.31 7.64
CA ASN A 20 24.00 -4.09 6.92
C ASN A 20 23.84 -4.12 5.37
N LEU A 21 22.65 -4.41 4.87
CA LEU A 21 22.41 -4.39 3.43
C LEU A 21 22.29 -2.96 2.92
N ASN A 22 22.60 -2.78 1.64
CA ASN A 22 22.42 -1.49 0.98
C ASN A 22 20.92 -1.16 0.91
N LYS A 23 20.48 -0.28 1.81
CA LYS A 23 19.07 0.11 1.97
C LYS A 23 18.46 0.72 0.70
N ASN A 24 19.27 1.30 -0.19
CA ASN A 24 18.79 1.82 -1.47
C ASN A 24 18.49 0.71 -2.49
N LYS A 25 18.98 -0.51 -2.27
CA LYS A 25 18.78 -1.67 -3.15
C LYS A 25 17.80 -2.70 -2.59
N VAL A 26 17.47 -2.62 -1.30
CA VAL A 26 16.59 -3.56 -0.60
C VAL A 26 15.24 -2.91 -0.33
N ILE A 27 14.18 -3.61 -0.64
CA ILE A 27 12.81 -3.26 -0.34
C ILE A 27 12.27 -4.29 0.65
N LEU A 28 11.86 -3.84 1.83
CA LEU A 28 11.25 -4.69 2.82
C LEU A 28 9.75 -4.79 2.54
N MET A 29 9.30 -5.96 2.10
CA MET A 29 7.91 -6.25 1.79
C MET A 29 7.21 -6.80 3.03
N TYR A 30 6.18 -6.11 3.48
CA TYR A 30 5.32 -6.59 4.56
C TYR A 30 3.94 -6.96 4.02
N GLY A 31 3.48 -8.10 4.37
CA GLY A 31 2.17 -8.65 4.01
C GLY A 31 2.28 -10.18 4.07
N TYR A 32 1.69 -10.78 5.12
CA TYR A 32 1.62 -12.23 5.21
C TYR A 32 0.43 -12.72 4.39
N GLN A 33 0.58 -13.92 3.86
CA GLN A 33 -0.49 -14.57 3.13
C GLN A 33 -1.28 -15.47 4.08
N ASN A 34 -2.54 -15.12 4.26
CA ASN A 34 -3.59 -16.03 4.71
C ASN A 34 -4.57 -16.16 3.54
N PHE A 35 -5.60 -16.93 3.62
CA PHE A 35 -6.41 -17.22 2.46
C PHE A 35 -7.91 -16.92 2.72
N PRO A 36 -8.36 -15.67 2.53
CA PRO A 36 -7.63 -14.39 2.34
C PRO A 36 -7.05 -13.83 3.64
N THR A 37 -6.24 -12.77 3.55
CA THR A 37 -5.74 -12.05 4.72
C THR A 37 -6.76 -11.06 5.25
N ASP A 38 -7.09 -11.19 6.53
CA ASP A 38 -7.89 -10.23 7.27
C ASP A 38 -7.07 -8.95 7.55
N LEU A 39 -7.53 -7.80 7.04
CA LEU A 39 -6.87 -6.51 7.25
C LEU A 39 -6.83 -6.12 8.74
N GLY A 40 -7.81 -6.52 9.54
CA GLY A 40 -7.83 -6.27 10.99
C GLY A 40 -6.66 -6.88 11.73
N LYS A 41 -6.03 -7.91 11.17
CA LYS A 41 -4.84 -8.57 11.71
C LYS A 41 -3.53 -8.03 11.14
N THR A 42 -3.57 -7.07 10.22
CA THR A 42 -2.41 -6.49 9.57
C THR A 42 -1.81 -5.37 10.40
N ARG A 43 -0.50 -5.46 10.67
CA ARG A 43 0.20 -4.52 11.56
C ARG A 43 0.69 -3.28 10.81
N PHE A 44 -0.17 -2.48 10.21
CA PHE A 44 0.21 -1.31 9.40
C PHE A 44 1.11 -0.30 10.13
N LYS A 45 0.95 -0.12 11.44
CA LYS A 45 1.79 0.80 12.23
C LYS A 45 3.29 0.45 12.20
N ILE A 46 3.64 -0.76 11.78
CA ILE A 46 5.03 -1.19 11.69
C ILE A 46 5.79 -0.46 10.56
N PHE A 47 5.11 -0.02 9.50
CA PHE A 47 5.71 0.76 8.42
C PHE A 47 6.37 2.04 8.95
N ASN A 48 5.73 2.78 9.85
CA ASN A 48 6.30 3.98 10.45
C ASN A 48 7.59 3.70 11.23
N LYS A 49 7.70 2.54 11.84
CA LYS A 49 8.90 2.15 12.59
C LYS A 49 10.06 1.82 11.64
N TRP A 50 9.80 1.12 10.53
CA TRP A 50 10.82 0.80 9.53
C TRP A 50 11.24 2.00 8.71
N ARG A 51 10.30 2.89 8.38
CA ARG A 51 10.58 4.17 7.71
C ARG A 51 11.63 4.98 8.49
N LYS A 52 11.52 5.04 9.81
CA LYS A 52 12.50 5.70 10.69
C LYS A 52 13.91 5.06 10.62
N LYS A 53 14.04 3.85 10.11
CA LYS A 53 15.30 3.14 9.88
C LYS A 53 15.83 3.31 8.44
N ASN A 54 15.20 4.15 7.63
CA ASN A 54 15.57 4.45 6.24
C ASN A 54 15.58 3.24 5.29
N PHE A 55 14.69 2.27 5.51
CA PHE A 55 14.44 1.21 4.54
C PHE A 55 13.41 1.65 3.50
N LEU A 56 13.58 1.18 2.26
CA LEU A 56 12.50 1.19 1.28
C LEU A 56 11.46 0.16 1.69
N LEU A 57 10.19 0.53 1.62
CA LEU A 57 9.09 -0.28 2.13
C LEU A 57 8.09 -0.64 1.03
N GLY A 58 7.56 -1.84 1.09
CA GLY A 58 6.48 -2.30 0.25
C GLY A 58 5.44 -3.08 1.04
N TYR A 59 4.24 -3.10 0.50
CA TYR A 59 3.11 -3.86 1.03
C TYR A 59 2.68 -4.92 0.03
N ALA A 60 2.63 -6.17 0.46
CA ALA A 60 2.09 -7.29 -0.30
C ALA A 60 0.64 -7.53 0.16
N ASP A 61 -0.31 -7.17 -0.68
CA ASP A 61 -1.72 -7.29 -0.39
C ASP A 61 -2.24 -8.69 -0.75
N HIS A 62 -2.79 -9.38 0.26
CA HIS A 62 -3.45 -10.67 0.12
C HIS A 62 -4.89 -10.65 0.63
N SER A 63 -5.51 -9.46 0.67
CA SER A 63 -6.94 -9.32 0.97
C SER A 63 -7.80 -9.94 -0.13
N GLU A 64 -9.05 -10.22 0.19
CA GLU A 64 -9.99 -10.79 -0.75
C GLU A 64 -10.18 -9.88 -1.97
N ALA A 65 -10.09 -10.46 -3.15
CA ALA A 65 -10.11 -9.69 -4.39
C ALA A 65 -11.53 -9.34 -4.85
N GLU A 66 -12.55 -10.10 -4.45
CA GLU A 66 -13.96 -9.78 -4.76
C GLU A 66 -14.42 -8.51 -4.03
N ASP A 67 -13.92 -8.29 -2.80
CA ASP A 67 -14.08 -7.00 -2.13
C ASP A 67 -12.87 -6.10 -2.41
N THR A 68 -12.88 -5.46 -3.56
CA THR A 68 -11.81 -4.55 -3.96
C THR A 68 -11.59 -3.41 -2.98
N SER A 69 -12.60 -3.04 -2.18
CA SER A 69 -12.51 -1.97 -1.19
C SER A 69 -11.45 -2.27 -0.13
N LEU A 70 -11.31 -3.53 0.28
CA LEU A 70 -10.30 -3.97 1.25
C LEU A 70 -8.88 -3.78 0.70
N THR A 71 -8.64 -4.14 -0.56
CA THR A 71 -7.35 -3.92 -1.23
C THR A 71 -7.01 -2.43 -1.32
N TYR A 72 -7.97 -1.59 -1.73
CA TYR A 72 -7.77 -0.14 -1.80
C TYR A 72 -7.48 0.46 -0.42
N LEU A 73 -8.24 0.07 0.59
CA LEU A 73 -8.05 0.52 1.97
C LEU A 73 -6.67 0.11 2.50
N GLY A 74 -6.31 -1.17 2.43
CA GLY A 74 -5.06 -1.69 2.94
C GLY A 74 -3.85 -1.05 2.27
N SER A 75 -3.88 -0.94 0.94
CA SER A 75 -2.81 -0.30 0.16
C SER A 75 -2.70 1.19 0.46
N SER A 76 -3.82 1.92 0.60
CA SER A 76 -3.81 3.33 0.97
C SER A 76 -3.21 3.55 2.36
N ILE A 77 -3.58 2.73 3.35
CA ILE A 77 -3.01 2.78 4.69
C ILE A 77 -1.50 2.51 4.64
N ALA A 78 -1.06 1.51 3.87
CA ALA A 78 0.35 1.19 3.73
C ALA A 78 1.15 2.36 3.12
N ILE A 79 0.63 2.99 2.06
CA ILE A 79 1.27 4.13 1.39
C ILE A 79 1.36 5.33 2.36
N GLN A 80 0.30 5.67 3.06
CA GLN A 80 0.29 6.74 4.06
C GLN A 80 1.33 6.50 5.17
N ASN A 81 1.59 5.25 5.48
CA ASN A 81 2.61 4.87 6.46
C ASN A 81 4.01 4.69 5.85
N GLY A 82 4.21 4.96 4.56
CA GLY A 82 5.52 5.04 3.90
C GLY A 82 5.86 3.88 2.97
N ALA A 83 4.92 3.01 2.63
CA ALA A 83 5.14 2.05 1.55
C ALA A 83 5.20 2.76 0.19
N THR A 84 6.20 2.45 -0.61
CA THR A 84 6.39 2.97 -1.98
C THR A 84 6.23 1.88 -3.04
N TYR A 85 6.05 0.65 -2.62
CA TYR A 85 5.83 -0.52 -3.48
C TYR A 85 4.59 -1.26 -3.00
N ILE A 86 3.72 -1.62 -3.94
CA ILE A 86 2.55 -2.46 -3.67
C ILE A 86 2.63 -3.69 -4.57
N GLU A 87 2.42 -4.85 -3.97
CA GLU A 87 2.30 -6.13 -4.65
C GLU A 87 0.86 -6.62 -4.54
N LYS A 88 0.32 -7.11 -5.63
CA LYS A 88 -1.00 -7.75 -5.70
C LYS A 88 -0.95 -8.92 -6.66
N HIS A 89 -1.50 -10.05 -6.26
CA HIS A 89 -1.71 -11.19 -7.14
C HIS A 89 -2.67 -10.84 -8.28
N ILE A 90 -2.39 -11.35 -9.46
CA ILE A 90 -3.25 -11.22 -10.64
C ILE A 90 -3.55 -12.60 -11.23
N THR A 91 -4.73 -12.74 -11.83
CA THR A 91 -5.16 -13.93 -12.55
C THR A 91 -5.86 -13.56 -13.85
N LEU A 92 -5.81 -14.43 -14.84
CA LEU A 92 -6.56 -14.25 -16.08
C LEU A 92 -8.05 -14.58 -15.92
N ASP A 93 -8.36 -15.50 -15.00
CA ASP A 93 -9.73 -15.97 -14.77
C ASP A 93 -9.82 -16.56 -13.35
N ARG A 94 -10.49 -15.85 -12.45
CA ARG A 94 -10.66 -16.26 -11.04
C ARG A 94 -11.49 -17.53 -10.91
N LYS A 95 -12.40 -17.80 -11.88
CA LYS A 95 -13.25 -18.99 -11.87
C LYS A 95 -12.45 -20.29 -12.01
N LYS A 96 -11.24 -20.22 -12.54
CA LYS A 96 -10.35 -21.38 -12.64
C LYS A 96 -9.74 -21.82 -11.30
N LYS A 97 -9.91 -21.02 -10.25
CA LYS A 97 -9.47 -21.34 -8.88
C LYS A 97 -8.01 -21.79 -8.81
N LEU A 98 -7.13 -21.13 -9.57
CA LEU A 98 -5.68 -21.35 -9.52
C LEU A 98 -5.13 -20.92 -8.14
N PRO A 99 -3.89 -21.26 -7.77
CA PRO A 99 -3.31 -20.81 -6.51
C PRO A 99 -3.52 -19.31 -6.30
N ASP A 100 -3.85 -18.91 -5.08
CA ASP A 100 -4.07 -17.52 -4.63
C ASP A 100 -5.23 -16.78 -5.32
N TYR A 101 -6.13 -17.49 -6.03
CA TYR A 101 -7.23 -16.89 -6.79
C TYR A 101 -8.12 -15.96 -5.94
N VAL A 102 -8.33 -16.29 -4.66
CA VAL A 102 -9.17 -15.48 -3.75
C VAL A 102 -8.61 -14.07 -3.56
N SER A 103 -7.27 -13.95 -3.57
CA SER A 103 -6.57 -12.68 -3.42
C SER A 103 -6.09 -12.08 -4.75
N SER A 104 -6.44 -12.68 -5.89
CA SER A 104 -5.95 -12.28 -7.21
C SER A 104 -6.95 -11.40 -7.95
N PHE A 105 -6.47 -10.24 -8.41
CA PHE A 105 -7.24 -9.39 -9.29
C PHE A 105 -7.29 -9.94 -10.72
N GLU A 106 -8.42 -9.80 -11.37
CA GLU A 106 -8.53 -9.93 -12.81
C GLU A 106 -8.05 -8.64 -13.51
N GLU A 107 -7.83 -8.71 -14.81
CA GLU A 107 -7.25 -7.61 -15.58
C GLU A 107 -7.96 -6.26 -15.36
N PHE A 108 -9.29 -6.27 -15.38
CA PHE A 108 -10.09 -5.05 -15.21
C PHE A 108 -9.92 -4.45 -13.81
N GLU A 109 -9.95 -5.27 -12.77
CA GLU A 109 -9.76 -4.85 -11.37
C GLU A 109 -8.36 -4.25 -11.17
N PHE A 110 -7.34 -4.89 -11.78
CA PHE A 110 -5.97 -4.40 -11.71
C PHE A 110 -5.79 -3.06 -12.43
N LYS A 111 -6.40 -2.88 -13.61
CA LYS A 111 -6.41 -1.58 -14.32
C LYS A 111 -7.04 -0.47 -13.49
N ASN A 112 -8.18 -0.75 -12.84
CA ASN A 112 -8.84 0.20 -11.95
C ASN A 112 -7.97 0.53 -10.73
N PHE A 113 -7.33 -0.46 -10.16
CA PHE A 113 -6.39 -0.29 -9.05
C PHE A 113 -5.24 0.66 -9.42
N ILE A 114 -4.60 0.46 -10.56
CA ILE A 114 -3.54 1.36 -11.05
C ILE A 114 -4.06 2.79 -11.26
N LYS A 115 -5.24 2.94 -11.86
CA LYS A 115 -5.87 4.26 -12.08
C LYS A 115 -6.18 4.95 -10.76
N TYR A 116 -6.71 4.23 -9.78
CA TYR A 116 -7.00 4.76 -8.45
C TYR A 116 -5.73 5.31 -7.80
N PHE A 117 -4.65 4.51 -7.76
CA PHE A 117 -3.42 4.94 -7.08
C PHE A 117 -2.68 6.06 -7.81
N LYS A 118 -2.78 6.17 -9.13
CA LYS A 118 -2.30 7.38 -9.85
C LYS A 118 -2.99 8.65 -9.34
N ASN A 119 -4.32 8.60 -9.18
CA ASN A 119 -5.08 9.74 -8.64
C ASN A 119 -4.74 9.98 -7.17
N PHE A 120 -4.62 8.93 -6.38
CA PHE A 120 -4.28 8.99 -4.96
C PHE A 120 -2.92 9.69 -4.73
N PHE A 121 -1.89 9.35 -5.52
CA PHE A 121 -0.60 10.02 -5.43
C PHE A 121 -0.69 11.51 -5.83
N ASN A 122 -1.43 11.84 -6.88
CA ASN A 122 -1.66 13.24 -7.26
C ASN A 122 -2.32 14.04 -6.14
N MET A 123 -3.24 13.43 -5.39
CA MET A 123 -3.88 14.08 -4.24
C MET A 123 -2.91 14.28 -3.07
N LEU A 124 -2.00 13.33 -2.84
CA LEU A 124 -1.01 13.43 -1.75
C LEU A 124 0.06 14.49 -2.02
N ASP A 125 0.42 14.68 -3.28
CA ASP A 125 1.46 15.64 -3.69
C ASP A 125 0.92 17.04 -3.87
N ASN A 126 -0.42 17.25 -3.79
CA ASN A 126 -1.03 18.56 -3.97
C ASN A 126 -1.04 19.34 -2.66
N ASP A 127 -0.19 20.36 -2.58
CA ASP A 127 -0.11 21.33 -1.46
C ASP A 127 -0.36 22.78 -1.94
N VAL A 128 -1.01 22.93 -3.08
CA VAL A 128 -1.28 24.24 -3.67
C VAL A 128 -2.75 24.61 -3.51
N ILE A 129 -3.01 25.77 -2.90
CA ILE A 129 -4.36 26.32 -2.81
C ILE A 129 -4.92 26.55 -4.21
N SER A 130 -5.96 25.82 -4.57
CA SER A 130 -6.61 25.93 -5.87
C SER A 130 -7.33 27.28 -6.07
N ASN A 131 -7.64 27.61 -7.32
CA ASN A 131 -8.46 28.82 -7.58
C ASN A 131 -9.86 28.65 -6.99
N ASP A 132 -10.41 27.46 -6.98
CA ASP A 132 -11.74 27.19 -6.42
C ASP A 132 -11.77 27.40 -4.90
N GLU A 133 -10.69 26.99 -4.18
CA GLU A 133 -10.55 27.29 -2.75
C GLU A 133 -10.44 28.80 -2.48
N LYS A 134 -9.74 29.54 -3.34
CA LYS A 134 -9.64 31.00 -3.22
C LYS A 134 -11.00 31.65 -3.42
N ILE A 135 -11.77 31.19 -4.43
CA ILE A 135 -13.14 31.68 -4.68
C ILE A 135 -14.03 31.35 -3.47
N TYR A 136 -14.03 30.11 -3.03
CA TYR A 136 -14.77 29.66 -1.84
C TYR A 136 -14.46 30.51 -0.61
N LYS A 137 -13.18 30.77 -0.32
CA LYS A 137 -12.76 31.63 0.79
C LYS A 137 -13.30 33.03 0.66
N ASN A 138 -13.29 33.61 -0.56
CA ASN A 138 -13.76 34.95 -0.79
C ASN A 138 -15.30 35.08 -0.68
N GLU A 139 -16.02 34.02 -1.02
CA GLU A 139 -17.48 33.97 -0.91
C GLU A 139 -17.94 33.74 0.52
N MET A 140 -17.34 32.75 1.20
CA MET A 140 -17.73 32.35 2.55
C MET A 140 -17.07 33.18 3.66
N GLY A 141 -15.93 33.80 3.37
CA GLY A 141 -15.19 34.63 4.34
C GLY A 141 -15.69 36.06 4.50
N LYS A 142 -16.79 36.45 3.83
CA LYS A 142 -17.37 37.81 3.94
C LYS A 142 -18.28 37.98 5.16
N ASP A 143 -18.61 36.90 5.85
CA ASP A 143 -19.57 36.91 6.96
C ASP A 143 -18.90 36.71 8.35
N TYR A 144 -17.57 36.85 8.44
CA TYR A 144 -16.83 36.80 9.71
C TYR A 144 -15.93 37.98 9.93
#